data_047b7041178a8fd98425f13e0bb43295
#
_entry.id   047b7041178a8fd98425f13e0bb43295
#
_cell.length_a   1.000
_cell.length_b   1.000
_cell.length_c   1.000
_cell.angle_alpha   90.00
_cell.angle_beta   90.00
_cell.angle_gamma   90.00
#
_symmetry.space_group_name_H-M   'P 1'
#
loop_
_entity.id
_entity.type
_entity.pdbx_description
1 polymer ?
#
loop_
_entity_poly.entity_id
_entity_poly.type
_entity_poly.pdbx_seq_one_letter_code
_entity_poly.pdbx_strand_id
1 'polypeptide(L)'
;MPGYVGIILEVMGLSAGLLVVFHLVGRRFRASLGRTVAERFEPGQILRKDLWVEYFGRKRKGLVQLRGNGALVLTDSRLWFYQAVPGTETAIPLGSVMRVSTSMSHLSKTIFRPLLLVEFDCGEGPDSAAWAVSDTEGMRDVETARGSVAAPEP
;
A
#
# COMPACT_ATOMS: atom_id res chain seq x y z
N MET A 1 17.91 16.91 -44.98
CA MET A 1 17.68 15.83 -43.99
C MET A 1 18.38 16.02 -42.60
N PRO A 2 19.14 17.08 -42.31
CA PRO A 2 19.78 17.24 -40.98
C PRO A 2 18.83 17.71 -39.83
N GLY A 3 17.69 18.29 -40.18
CA GLY A 3 16.79 18.85 -39.12
C GLY A 3 16.10 17.83 -38.22
N TYR A 4 15.76 16.64 -38.74
CA TYR A 4 15.04 15.61 -37.96
C TYR A 4 15.92 14.95 -36.89
N VAL A 5 17.23 14.81 -37.14
CA VAL A 5 18.17 14.21 -36.19
C VAL A 5 18.30 15.11 -34.93
N GLY A 6 18.36 16.42 -35.14
CA GLY A 6 18.40 17.38 -34.02
C GLY A 6 17.15 17.28 -33.14
N ILE A 7 15.96 17.26 -33.74
CA ILE A 7 14.70 17.13 -33.04
C ILE A 7 14.62 15.81 -32.27
N ILE A 8 15.04 14.71 -32.86
CA ILE A 8 15.05 13.39 -32.21
C ILE A 8 15.96 13.41 -30.97
N LEU A 9 17.16 13.99 -31.08
CA LEU A 9 18.09 14.08 -29.94
C LEU A 9 17.55 14.97 -28.82
N GLU A 10 16.89 16.08 -29.13
CA GLU A 10 16.25 16.95 -28.15
C GLU A 10 15.10 16.22 -27.42
N VAL A 11 14.22 15.53 -28.15
CA VAL A 11 13.11 14.75 -27.57
C VAL A 11 13.64 13.64 -26.69
N MET A 12 14.68 12.93 -27.12
CA MET A 12 15.33 11.87 -26.33
C MET A 12 15.96 12.44 -25.06
N GLY A 13 16.64 13.61 -25.13
CA GLY A 13 17.22 14.27 -23.98
C GLY A 13 16.17 14.72 -22.95
N LEU A 14 15.07 15.33 -23.41
CA LEU A 14 13.95 15.71 -22.57
C LEU A 14 13.29 14.51 -21.91
N SER A 15 13.07 13.43 -22.66
CA SER A 15 12.49 12.19 -22.13
C SER A 15 13.38 11.54 -21.08
N ALA A 16 14.69 11.46 -21.32
CA ALA A 16 15.65 10.95 -20.35
C ALA A 16 15.69 11.81 -19.08
N GLY A 17 15.70 13.14 -19.22
CA GLY A 17 15.64 14.07 -18.09
C GLY A 17 14.39 13.87 -17.25
N LEU A 18 13.23 13.73 -17.88
CA LEU A 18 11.96 13.49 -17.20
C LEU A 18 11.96 12.16 -16.42
N LEU A 19 12.50 11.09 -17.01
CA LEU A 19 12.63 9.79 -16.33
C LEU A 19 13.53 9.87 -15.09
N VAL A 20 14.65 10.62 -15.17
CA VAL A 20 15.53 10.85 -14.01
C VAL A 20 14.79 11.60 -12.90
N VAL A 21 14.05 12.64 -13.24
CA VAL A 21 13.25 13.40 -12.26
C VAL A 21 12.21 12.50 -11.58
N PHE A 22 11.43 11.73 -12.35
CA PHE A 22 10.46 10.79 -11.80
C PHE A 22 11.12 9.76 -10.88
N HIS A 23 12.28 9.22 -11.27
CA HIS A 23 13.02 8.29 -10.45
C HIS A 23 13.47 8.91 -9.11
N LEU A 24 14.03 10.11 -9.15
CA LEU A 24 14.49 10.83 -7.96
C LEU A 24 13.34 11.20 -7.03
N VAL A 25 12.21 11.67 -7.58
CA VAL A 25 11.00 11.97 -6.81
C VAL A 25 10.46 10.72 -6.15
N GLY A 26 10.36 9.61 -6.89
CA GLY A 26 9.91 8.33 -6.35
C GLY A 26 10.81 7.79 -5.23
N ARG A 27 12.13 7.93 -5.38
CA ARG A 27 13.09 7.56 -4.31
C ARG A 27 12.92 8.42 -3.06
N ARG A 28 12.78 9.75 -3.22
CA ARG A 28 12.57 10.67 -2.08
C ARG A 28 11.27 10.37 -1.37
N PHE A 29 10.21 10.10 -2.12
CA PHE A 29 8.91 9.74 -1.55
C PHE A 29 8.99 8.45 -0.73
N ARG A 30 9.59 7.38 -1.28
CA ARG A 30 9.81 6.12 -0.54
C ARG A 30 10.68 6.33 0.71
N ALA A 31 11.72 7.14 0.63
CA ALA A 31 12.57 7.45 1.77
C ALA A 31 11.81 8.22 2.86
N SER A 32 10.90 9.11 2.48
CA SER A 32 10.01 9.80 3.42
C SER A 32 9.08 8.83 4.13
N LEU A 33 8.41 7.94 3.39
CA LEU A 33 7.57 6.88 3.97
C LEU A 33 8.36 5.95 4.87
N GLY A 34 9.59 5.59 4.48
CA GLY A 34 10.49 4.78 5.29
C GLY A 34 10.83 5.43 6.64
N ARG A 35 11.02 6.75 6.67
CA ARG A 35 11.22 7.51 7.92
C ARG A 35 9.98 7.49 8.79
N THR A 36 8.81 7.76 8.24
CA THR A 36 7.53 7.68 8.98
C THR A 36 7.31 6.31 9.60
N VAL A 37 7.64 5.23 8.88
CA VAL A 37 7.57 3.87 9.42
C VAL A 37 8.60 3.66 10.54
N ALA A 38 9.85 4.12 10.37
CA ALA A 38 10.91 3.98 11.37
C ALA A 38 10.66 4.80 12.64
N GLU A 39 9.97 5.92 12.53
CA GLU A 39 9.52 6.73 13.68
C GLU A 39 8.37 6.05 14.47
N ARG A 40 7.62 5.18 13.80
CA ARG A 40 6.41 4.54 14.36
C ARG A 40 6.66 3.14 14.92
N PHE A 41 7.62 2.42 14.37
CA PHE A 41 7.88 1.02 14.68
C PHE A 41 9.38 0.72 14.86
N GLU A 42 9.70 -0.05 15.87
CA GLU A 42 11.02 -0.67 16.00
C GLU A 42 11.20 -1.75 14.92
N PRO A 43 12.43 -1.95 14.40
CA PRO A 43 12.67 -2.93 13.34
C PRO A 43 12.18 -4.34 13.66
N GLY A 44 12.28 -4.77 14.93
CA GLY A 44 11.83 -6.08 15.39
C GLY A 44 10.31 -6.27 15.44
N GLN A 45 9.51 -5.19 15.36
CA GLN A 45 8.05 -5.24 15.35
C GLN A 45 7.48 -5.46 13.96
N ILE A 46 8.29 -5.28 12.92
CA ILE A 46 7.85 -5.30 11.53
C ILE A 46 8.03 -6.71 10.97
N LEU A 47 6.94 -7.42 10.72
CA LEU A 47 6.93 -8.70 10.02
C LEU A 47 7.06 -8.51 8.51
N ARG A 48 6.30 -7.56 7.96
CA ARG A 48 6.31 -7.19 6.53
C ARG A 48 6.08 -5.70 6.37
N LYS A 49 6.66 -5.12 5.31
CA LYS A 49 6.38 -3.72 4.92
C LYS A 49 6.44 -3.55 3.41
N ASP A 50 5.58 -2.68 2.89
CA ASP A 50 5.65 -2.16 1.54
C ASP A 50 5.54 -0.62 1.61
N LEU A 51 6.56 0.07 1.09
CA LEU A 51 6.66 1.54 1.13
C LEU A 51 6.10 2.21 -0.13
N TRP A 52 5.39 1.46 -0.98
CA TRP A 52 4.79 1.99 -2.19
C TRP A 52 3.51 1.26 -2.53
N VAL A 53 2.54 1.32 -1.63
CA VAL A 53 1.22 0.74 -1.87
C VAL A 53 0.24 1.78 -2.38
N GLU A 54 -0.67 1.37 -3.24
CA GLU A 54 -1.79 2.20 -3.68
C GLU A 54 -3.07 1.75 -2.97
N TYR A 55 -3.70 2.67 -2.27
CA TYR A 55 -4.90 2.45 -1.47
C TYR A 55 -6.16 2.68 -2.30
N PHE A 56 -7.11 1.75 -2.24
CA PHE A 56 -8.36 1.78 -3.01
C PHE A 56 -9.56 2.22 -2.20
N GLY A 57 -9.41 2.41 -0.90
CA GLY A 57 -10.47 2.86 0.00
C GLY A 57 -11.03 1.78 0.92
N ARG A 58 -11.92 2.21 1.81
CA ARG A 58 -12.71 1.35 2.72
C ARG A 58 -14.16 1.33 2.26
N LYS A 59 -14.79 0.14 2.29
CA LYS A 59 -16.18 -0.04 1.83
C LYS A 59 -17.17 0.86 2.58
N ARG A 60 -17.06 0.94 3.90
CA ARG A 60 -17.97 1.77 4.73
C ARG A 60 -17.83 3.27 4.50
N LYS A 61 -16.68 3.76 4.03
CA LYS A 61 -16.49 5.18 3.70
C LYS A 61 -17.10 5.57 2.34
N GLY A 62 -17.74 4.62 1.63
CA GLY A 62 -18.40 4.86 0.36
C GLY A 62 -17.45 4.94 -0.84
N LEU A 63 -18.01 5.27 -1.99
CA LEU A 63 -17.30 5.27 -3.29
C LEU A 63 -16.40 6.50 -3.46
N VAL A 64 -16.75 7.61 -2.81
CA VAL A 64 -16.03 8.89 -2.95
C VAL A 64 -14.88 8.94 -1.96
N GLN A 65 -13.82 8.23 -2.28
CA GLN A 65 -12.58 8.26 -1.52
C GLN A 65 -11.42 8.52 -2.46
N LEU A 66 -10.47 9.35 -2.01
CA LEU A 66 -9.25 9.59 -2.75
C LEU A 66 -8.39 8.33 -2.73
N ARG A 67 -7.99 7.87 -3.91
CA ARG A 67 -6.88 6.93 -4.04
C ARG A 67 -5.61 7.65 -3.59
N GLY A 68 -4.70 6.93 -3.00
CA GLY A 68 -3.45 7.52 -2.58
C GLY A 68 -2.38 6.48 -2.34
N ASN A 69 -1.15 6.92 -2.47
CA ASN A 69 0.01 6.08 -2.19
C ASN A 69 0.40 6.21 -0.72
N GLY A 70 1.01 5.15 -0.20
CA GLY A 70 1.42 5.13 1.19
C GLY A 70 2.32 3.96 1.54
N ALA A 71 2.47 3.74 2.84
CA ALA A 71 3.18 2.60 3.42
C ALA A 71 2.21 1.65 4.11
N LEU A 72 2.36 0.36 3.86
CA LEU A 72 1.64 -0.71 4.54
C LEU A 72 2.63 -1.51 5.37
N VAL A 73 2.32 -1.72 6.64
CA VAL A 73 3.15 -2.44 7.59
C VAL A 73 2.33 -3.50 8.30
N LEU A 74 2.82 -4.72 8.30
CA LEU A 74 2.31 -5.82 9.09
C LEU A 74 3.18 -6.00 10.32
N THR A 75 2.57 -5.99 11.50
CA THR A 75 3.18 -6.37 12.78
C THR A 75 2.53 -7.65 13.31
N ASP A 76 2.95 -8.11 14.46
CA ASP A 76 2.34 -9.23 15.20
C ASP A 76 0.90 -8.97 15.69
N SER A 77 0.51 -7.69 15.83
CA SER A 77 -0.77 -7.29 16.42
C SER A 77 -1.70 -6.55 15.47
N ARG A 78 -1.19 -5.94 14.42
CA ARG A 78 -1.98 -5.10 13.51
C ARG A 78 -1.43 -5.00 12.10
N LEU A 79 -2.33 -4.73 11.16
CA LEU A 79 -2.02 -4.19 9.84
C LEU A 79 -2.17 -2.67 9.91
N TRP A 80 -1.07 -1.95 9.69
CA TRP A 80 -1.03 -0.49 9.74
C TRP A 80 -0.77 0.08 8.35
N PHE A 81 -1.55 1.10 7.99
CA PHE A 81 -1.43 1.81 6.73
C PHE A 81 -1.33 3.31 6.98
N TYR A 82 -0.34 3.94 6.36
CA TYR A 82 -0.19 5.38 6.30
C TYR A 82 -0.38 5.86 4.86
N GLN A 83 -1.41 6.66 4.65
CA GLN A 83 -1.66 7.33 3.38
C GLN A 83 -0.90 8.66 3.38
N ALA A 84 0.04 8.84 2.44
CA ALA A 84 0.92 10.00 2.43
C ALA A 84 0.18 11.33 2.20
N VAL A 85 -0.89 11.29 1.43
CA VAL A 85 -1.78 12.44 1.18
C VAL A 85 -3.22 11.96 1.39
N PRO A 86 -3.92 12.50 2.38
CA PRO A 86 -3.70 13.71 3.18
C PRO A 86 -2.87 13.52 4.47
N GLY A 87 -2.14 12.45 4.67
CA GLY A 87 -1.37 12.18 5.89
C GLY A 87 -2.22 11.48 6.96
N THR A 88 -2.94 10.42 6.59
CA THR A 88 -3.82 9.70 7.49
C THR A 88 -3.33 8.29 7.79
N GLU A 89 -3.51 7.87 9.05
CA GLU A 89 -3.22 6.51 9.50
C GLU A 89 -4.50 5.68 9.58
N THR A 90 -4.37 4.40 9.28
CA THR A 90 -5.40 3.39 9.52
C THR A 90 -4.72 2.18 10.16
N ALA A 91 -5.20 1.74 11.30
CA ALA A 91 -4.73 0.53 11.98
C ALA A 91 -5.88 -0.47 12.05
N ILE A 92 -5.65 -1.69 11.59
CA ILE A 92 -6.58 -2.81 11.65
C ILE A 92 -5.97 -3.85 12.59
N PRO A 93 -6.52 -4.04 13.79
CA PRO A 93 -6.08 -5.09 14.69
C PRO A 93 -6.21 -6.47 14.02
N LEU A 94 -5.21 -7.33 14.12
CA LEU A 94 -5.26 -8.67 13.50
C LEU A 94 -6.40 -9.51 14.05
N GLY A 95 -6.74 -9.35 15.32
CA GLY A 95 -7.89 -10.01 15.93
C GLY A 95 -9.25 -9.62 15.35
N SER A 96 -9.34 -8.45 14.69
CA SER A 96 -10.56 -8.02 13.98
C SER A 96 -10.62 -8.46 12.52
N VAL A 97 -9.53 -8.99 11.98
CA VAL A 97 -9.47 -9.45 10.59
C VAL A 97 -10.30 -10.73 10.44
N MET A 98 -11.29 -10.68 9.57
CA MET A 98 -12.19 -11.79 9.29
C MET A 98 -11.67 -12.64 8.12
N ARG A 99 -11.17 -11.99 7.08
CA ARG A 99 -10.71 -12.64 5.86
C ARG A 99 -9.63 -11.82 5.15
N VAL A 100 -8.66 -12.52 4.58
CA VAL A 100 -7.67 -11.95 3.66
C VAL A 100 -7.80 -12.67 2.32
N SER A 101 -7.91 -11.91 1.25
CA SER A 101 -8.07 -12.46 -0.10
C SER A 101 -7.44 -11.55 -1.14
N THR A 102 -7.47 -11.99 -2.39
CA THR A 102 -7.09 -11.16 -3.53
C THR A 102 -8.31 -10.82 -4.36
N SER A 103 -8.36 -9.62 -4.90
CA SER A 103 -9.43 -9.19 -5.81
C SER A 103 -8.85 -8.40 -6.98
N MET A 104 -9.48 -8.46 -8.14
CA MET A 104 -9.09 -7.66 -9.30
C MET A 104 -9.68 -6.26 -9.28
N SER A 105 -10.63 -6.00 -8.37
CA SER A 105 -11.28 -4.69 -8.22
C SER A 105 -11.75 -4.48 -6.79
N HIS A 106 -11.83 -3.21 -6.37
CA HIS A 106 -12.45 -2.78 -5.11
C HIS A 106 -13.13 -1.43 -5.31
N LEU A 107 -14.39 -1.30 -4.82
CA LEU A 107 -15.20 -0.08 -4.98
C LEU A 107 -15.27 0.41 -6.46
N SER A 108 -15.50 -0.51 -7.38
CA SER A 108 -15.55 -0.25 -8.84
C SER A 108 -14.23 0.29 -9.43
N LYS A 109 -13.11 0.17 -8.72
CA LYS A 109 -11.78 0.59 -9.16
C LYS A 109 -10.90 -0.64 -9.41
N THR A 110 -10.14 -0.63 -10.50
CA THR A 110 -9.17 -1.67 -10.84
C THR A 110 -7.89 -1.05 -11.40
N ILE A 111 -6.79 -1.80 -11.36
CA ILE A 111 -5.53 -1.48 -12.03
C ILE A 111 -5.03 -2.68 -12.84
N PHE A 112 -5.93 -3.63 -13.14
CA PHE A 112 -5.64 -4.86 -13.91
C PHE A 112 -4.55 -5.75 -13.30
N ARG A 113 -4.34 -5.66 -11.98
CA ARG A 113 -3.49 -6.55 -11.19
C ARG A 113 -4.18 -6.90 -9.87
N PRO A 114 -3.80 -8.02 -9.22
CA PRO A 114 -4.39 -8.42 -7.95
C PRO A 114 -4.19 -7.36 -6.86
N LEU A 115 -5.25 -7.09 -6.11
CA LEU A 115 -5.26 -6.25 -4.93
C LEU A 115 -5.29 -7.15 -3.70
N LEU A 116 -4.57 -6.79 -2.65
CA LEU A 116 -4.76 -7.34 -1.31
C LEU A 116 -6.08 -6.80 -0.77
N LEU A 117 -7.04 -7.66 -0.49
CA LEU A 117 -8.33 -7.32 0.12
C LEU A 117 -8.37 -7.89 1.53
N VAL A 118 -8.60 -7.02 2.51
CA VAL A 118 -8.75 -7.38 3.92
C VAL A 118 -10.15 -7.00 4.37
N GLU A 119 -10.89 -7.99 4.86
CA GLU A 119 -12.20 -7.84 5.49
C GLU A 119 -12.03 -7.93 7.00
N PHE A 120 -12.60 -7.00 7.74
CA PHE A 120 -12.42 -6.89 9.18
C PHE A 120 -13.65 -6.29 9.86
N ASP A 121 -13.80 -6.57 11.16
CA ASP A 121 -14.80 -5.89 11.99
C ASP A 121 -14.22 -4.56 12.50
N CYS A 122 -14.89 -3.47 12.20
CA CYS A 122 -14.48 -2.14 12.63
C CYS A 122 -15.13 -1.69 13.95
N GLY A 123 -15.82 -2.60 14.66
CA GLY A 123 -16.58 -2.31 15.88
C GLY A 123 -18.01 -1.82 15.63
N GLU A 124 -18.30 -1.37 14.41
CA GLU A 124 -19.63 -0.98 13.94
C GLU A 124 -20.16 -1.97 12.88
N GLY A 125 -19.50 -3.12 12.76
CA GLY A 125 -19.80 -4.19 11.81
C GLY A 125 -18.74 -4.35 10.74
N PRO A 126 -18.99 -5.23 9.75
CA PRO A 126 -17.99 -5.61 8.75
C PRO A 126 -17.62 -4.45 7.81
N ASP A 127 -16.33 -4.31 7.55
CA ASP A 127 -15.76 -3.39 6.59
C ASP A 127 -14.70 -4.10 5.76
N SER A 128 -14.25 -3.49 4.68
CA SER A 128 -13.15 -4.01 3.87
C SER A 128 -12.31 -2.88 3.33
N ALA A 129 -11.02 -3.14 3.19
CA ALA A 129 -10.05 -2.24 2.60
C ALA A 129 -9.18 -3.00 1.59
N ALA A 130 -8.73 -2.30 0.55
CA ALA A 130 -7.89 -2.92 -0.47
C ALA A 130 -6.68 -2.06 -0.83
N TRP A 131 -5.58 -2.75 -1.11
CA TRP A 131 -4.31 -2.16 -1.52
C TRP A 131 -3.70 -2.90 -2.70
N ALA A 132 -3.13 -2.16 -3.63
CA ALA A 132 -2.18 -2.72 -4.56
C ALA A 132 -0.79 -2.71 -3.93
N VAL A 133 -0.28 -3.88 -3.63
CA VAL A 133 1.02 -4.09 -3.00
C VAL A 133 2.03 -4.65 -4.01
N SER A 134 3.32 -4.50 -3.73
CA SER A 134 4.38 -5.01 -4.60
C SER A 134 4.44 -6.53 -4.60
N ASP A 135 4.21 -7.15 -3.44
CA ASP A 135 4.14 -8.60 -3.24
C ASP A 135 2.82 -8.95 -2.56
N THR A 136 1.82 -9.30 -3.38
CA THR A 136 0.48 -9.64 -2.90
C THR A 136 0.47 -10.97 -2.14
N GLU A 137 1.30 -11.94 -2.55
CA GLU A 137 1.37 -13.24 -1.87
C GLU A 137 2.06 -13.13 -0.52
N GLY A 138 3.21 -12.43 -0.45
CA GLY A 138 3.90 -12.21 0.82
C GLY A 138 3.09 -11.38 1.82
N MET A 139 2.25 -10.44 1.35
CA MET A 139 1.36 -9.69 2.24
C MET A 139 0.15 -10.50 2.74
N ARG A 140 -0.14 -11.65 2.15
CA ARG A 140 -1.14 -12.60 2.70
C ARG A 140 -0.70 -13.24 4.02
N ASP A 141 0.56 -13.08 4.42
CA ASP A 141 1.04 -13.43 5.77
C ASP A 141 0.23 -12.75 6.89
N VAL A 142 -0.57 -11.73 6.57
CA VAL A 142 -1.62 -11.18 7.46
C VAL A 142 -2.54 -12.29 7.98
N GLU A 143 -2.88 -13.27 7.14
CA GLU A 143 -3.73 -14.39 7.53
C GLU A 143 -3.01 -15.33 8.51
N THR A 144 -1.73 -15.60 8.28
CA THR A 144 -0.89 -16.41 9.16
C THR A 144 -0.67 -15.70 10.51
N ALA A 145 -0.35 -14.41 10.49
CA ALA A 145 -0.19 -13.60 11.70
C ALA A 145 -1.48 -13.52 12.52
N ARG A 146 -2.64 -13.41 11.86
CA ARG A 146 -3.96 -13.51 12.51
C ARG A 146 -4.15 -14.83 13.24
N GLY A 147 -3.80 -15.96 12.60
CA GLY A 147 -3.91 -17.29 13.19
C GLY A 147 -3.08 -17.44 14.47
N SER A 148 -1.92 -16.79 14.53
CA SER A 148 -1.07 -16.76 15.71
C SER A 148 -1.67 -15.97 16.88
N VAL A 149 -2.39 -14.89 16.60
CA VAL A 149 -3.09 -14.08 17.63
C VAL A 149 -4.31 -14.80 18.19
N ALA A 150 -4.96 -15.63 17.39
CA ALA A 150 -6.18 -16.37 17.76
C ALA A 150 -5.92 -17.67 18.55
N ALA A 151 -4.67 -18.14 18.64
CA ALA A 151 -4.30 -19.32 19.41
C ALA A 151 -4.19 -18.93 20.91
N PRO A 152 -5.04 -19.44 21.82
CA PRO A 152 -4.80 -19.28 23.25
C PRO A 152 -3.49 -19.98 23.61
N GLU A 153 -2.63 -19.33 24.37
CA GLU A 153 -1.50 -20.00 24.99
C GLU A 153 -2.03 -21.17 25.89
N PRO A 154 -1.36 -22.32 25.86
CA PRO A 154 -1.74 -23.48 26.66
C PRO A 154 -1.56 -23.27 28.15
#